data_b74f7621c7a1fca4159a5d2dd5af6027
#
_entry.id   b74f7621c7a1fca4159a5d2dd5af6027
#
_cell.length_a   1.000
_cell.length_b   1.000
_cell.length_c   1.000
_cell.angle_alpha   90.00
_cell.angle_beta   90.00
_cell.angle_gamma   90.00
#
_symmetry.space_group_name_H-M   'P 1'
#
loop_
_entity.id
_entity.type
_entity.pdbx_description
1 polymer ?
#
loop_
_entity_poly.entity_id
_entity_poly.type
_entity_poly.pdbx_seq_one_letter_code
_entity_poly.pdbx_strand_id
1 'polypeptide(L)'
;MTITLAAKRISAIAAAVLNDIGPRVEKAGLERIASYVGKSPTIRTWADAARYARETNGAAFPEYGDDDWDRFARRIFNLGPDGAPAPSYDRNIFRPVSPLQAMLAGPLVWGAYRRLARHRPVLVIRGQTSDILSETTLRKMERGATAFSCASVPNVGHAPSLTEPASWEAIRTFLAAGP
;
A
#
# COMPACT_ATOMS: atom_id res chain seq x y z
N MET A 1 9.12 -1.70 -3.26
CA MET A 1 10.52 -1.98 -2.82
C MET A 1 10.79 -3.47 -2.66
N THR A 2 10.09 -4.25 -1.84
CA THR A 2 10.37 -5.68 -1.57
C THR A 2 10.46 -6.53 -2.85
N ILE A 3 9.49 -6.40 -3.76
CA ILE A 3 9.48 -7.12 -5.05
C ILE A 3 10.73 -6.79 -5.89
N THR A 4 11.13 -5.53 -5.93
CA THR A 4 12.33 -5.09 -6.67
C THR A 4 13.63 -5.58 -5.99
N LEU A 5 13.65 -5.60 -4.65
CA LEU A 5 14.77 -6.15 -3.89
C LEU A 5 14.94 -7.65 -4.16
N ALA A 6 13.84 -8.40 -4.27
CA ALA A 6 13.87 -9.83 -4.57
C ALA A 6 14.56 -10.16 -5.91
N ALA A 7 14.46 -9.26 -6.90
CA ALA A 7 15.17 -9.43 -8.17
C ALA A 7 16.70 -9.39 -7.99
N LYS A 8 17.21 -8.60 -7.04
CA LYS A 8 18.63 -8.36 -6.86
C LYS A 8 19.22 -9.17 -5.71
N ARG A 9 18.53 -9.27 -4.58
CA ARG A 9 19.07 -9.81 -3.32
C ARG A 9 18.02 -10.62 -2.55
N ILE A 10 17.58 -11.75 -3.09
CA ILE A 10 16.58 -12.62 -2.46
C ILE A 10 17.00 -13.13 -1.08
N SER A 11 18.31 -13.32 -0.86
CA SER A 11 18.90 -13.75 0.42
C SER A 11 18.70 -12.73 1.55
N ALA A 12 18.43 -11.45 1.21
CA ALA A 12 18.18 -10.41 2.20
C ALA A 12 16.72 -10.38 2.68
N ILE A 13 15.86 -11.27 2.17
CA ILE A 13 14.44 -11.33 2.49
C ILE A 13 14.17 -12.67 3.17
N ALA A 14 13.70 -12.68 4.40
CA ALA A 14 13.24 -13.88 5.09
C ALA A 14 11.81 -14.22 4.70
N ALA A 15 10.90 -13.25 4.79
CA ALA A 15 9.49 -13.33 4.41
C ALA A 15 9.01 -11.97 3.91
N ALA A 16 7.83 -11.88 3.30
CA ALA A 16 7.28 -10.64 2.79
C ALA A 16 5.80 -10.44 3.16
N VAL A 17 5.47 -9.28 3.70
CA VAL A 17 4.08 -8.80 3.82
C VAL A 17 3.87 -7.72 2.77
N LEU A 18 2.92 -7.93 1.88
CA LEU A 18 2.54 -6.99 0.82
C LEU A 18 1.19 -6.36 1.18
N ASN A 19 1.24 -5.10 1.58
CA ASN A 19 0.04 -4.36 1.94
C ASN A 19 -0.61 -3.77 0.69
N ASP A 20 -1.63 -4.45 0.22
CA ASP A 20 -2.54 -4.05 -0.88
C ASP A 20 -1.83 -3.63 -2.17
N ILE A 21 -0.71 -4.28 -2.46
CA ILE A 21 0.13 -4.02 -3.64
C ILE A 21 0.59 -5.32 -4.29
N GLY A 22 0.71 -5.30 -5.60
CA GLY A 22 1.18 -6.45 -6.38
C GLY A 22 2.06 -6.07 -7.56
N PRO A 23 2.43 -7.06 -8.39
CA PRO A 23 3.21 -6.83 -9.61
C PRO A 23 2.47 -6.04 -10.68
N ARG A 24 1.16 -5.96 -10.59
CA ARG A 24 0.30 -5.12 -11.42
C ARG A 24 -0.56 -4.26 -10.50
N VAL A 25 -0.66 -2.99 -10.84
CA VAL A 25 -1.50 -1.98 -10.19
C VAL A 25 -2.59 -1.57 -11.18
N GLU A 26 -3.82 -1.45 -10.71
CA GLU A 26 -4.95 -1.07 -11.55
C GLU A 26 -4.91 0.43 -11.86
N LYS A 27 -5.30 0.76 -13.10
CA LYS A 27 -5.20 2.13 -13.63
C LYS A 27 -6.07 3.12 -12.84
N ALA A 28 -7.29 2.70 -12.46
CA ALA A 28 -8.22 3.54 -11.73
C ALA A 28 -7.64 4.05 -10.41
N GLY A 29 -7.00 3.17 -9.64
CA GLY A 29 -6.35 3.55 -8.40
C GLY A 29 -5.15 4.49 -8.60
N LEU A 30 -4.36 4.27 -9.66
CA LEU A 30 -3.27 5.18 -10.03
C LEU A 30 -3.78 6.58 -10.40
N GLU A 31 -4.86 6.67 -11.17
CA GLU A 31 -5.49 7.93 -11.54
C GLU A 31 -6.05 8.66 -10.32
N ARG A 32 -6.69 7.94 -9.39
CA ARG A 32 -7.14 8.50 -8.11
C ARG A 32 -5.96 9.05 -7.31
N ILE A 33 -4.89 8.29 -7.13
CA ILE A 33 -3.69 8.74 -6.40
C ILE A 33 -3.08 9.96 -7.09
N ALA A 34 -2.93 9.95 -8.41
CA ALA A 34 -2.39 11.07 -9.18
C ALA A 34 -3.24 12.34 -9.06
N SER A 35 -4.52 12.23 -8.74
CA SER A 35 -5.41 13.37 -8.59
C SER A 35 -5.07 14.26 -7.39
N TYR A 36 -4.41 13.73 -6.35
CA TYR A 36 -4.06 14.48 -5.13
C TYR A 36 -2.57 14.50 -4.81
N VAL A 37 -1.78 13.53 -5.27
CA VAL A 37 -0.33 13.51 -5.03
C VAL A 37 0.35 14.67 -5.75
N GLY A 38 1.26 15.35 -5.05
CA GLY A 38 1.97 16.52 -5.57
C GLY A 38 1.20 17.84 -5.44
N LYS A 39 -0.09 17.81 -5.05
CA LYS A 39 -0.79 19.02 -4.64
C LYS A 39 -0.33 19.45 -3.26
N SER A 40 -0.17 20.75 -3.06
CA SER A 40 0.20 21.33 -1.77
C SER A 40 -1.02 22.02 -1.19
N PRO A 41 -1.84 21.33 -0.41
CA PRO A 41 -2.94 21.97 0.29
C PRO A 41 -2.38 22.97 1.32
N THR A 42 -3.10 24.04 1.56
CA THR A 42 -2.77 24.94 2.67
C THR A 42 -3.25 24.30 3.97
N ILE A 43 -2.32 23.72 4.71
CA ILE A 43 -2.59 23.08 6.00
C ILE A 43 -1.91 23.93 7.07
N ARG A 44 -2.69 24.48 7.99
CA ARG A 44 -2.21 25.34 9.08
C ARG A 44 -2.41 24.68 10.45
N THR A 45 -3.42 23.82 10.57
CA THR A 45 -3.81 23.19 11.81
C THR A 45 -3.95 21.68 11.63
N TRP A 46 -3.97 20.92 12.72
CA TRP A 46 -4.26 19.49 12.70
C TRP A 46 -5.67 19.18 12.20
N ALA A 47 -6.64 20.06 12.45
CA ALA A 47 -7.97 19.95 11.88
C ALA A 47 -7.97 20.07 10.34
N ASP A 48 -7.14 20.95 9.77
CA ASP A 48 -6.95 21.02 8.32
C ASP A 48 -6.32 19.74 7.78
N ALA A 49 -5.34 19.18 8.50
CA ALA A 49 -4.68 17.93 8.13
C ALA A 49 -5.67 16.75 8.14
N ALA A 50 -6.53 16.65 9.17
CA ALA A 50 -7.56 15.62 9.28
C ALA A 50 -8.60 15.74 8.17
N ARG A 51 -9.06 16.96 7.87
CA ARG A 51 -9.98 17.22 6.76
C ARG A 51 -9.38 16.81 5.41
N TYR A 52 -8.14 17.21 5.14
CA TYR A 52 -7.43 16.82 3.92
C TYR A 52 -7.24 15.30 3.82
N ALA A 53 -6.87 14.66 4.93
CA ALA A 53 -6.75 13.21 5.00
C ALA A 53 -8.08 12.52 4.64
N ARG A 54 -9.21 13.01 5.17
CA ARG A 54 -10.57 12.53 4.85
C ARG A 54 -10.93 12.73 3.38
N GLU A 55 -10.65 13.91 2.81
CA GLU A 55 -10.94 14.22 1.41
C GLU A 55 -10.17 13.31 0.44
N THR A 56 -8.94 12.97 0.78
CA THR A 56 -8.06 12.18 -0.10
C THR A 56 -8.19 10.67 0.11
N ASN A 57 -8.59 10.21 1.30
CA ASN A 57 -8.63 8.79 1.66
C ASN A 57 -10.02 8.29 2.07
N GLY A 58 -11.05 9.14 2.12
CA GLY A 58 -12.38 8.76 2.59
C GLY A 58 -13.01 7.58 1.82
N ALA A 59 -12.75 7.48 0.52
CA ALA A 59 -13.19 6.34 -0.28
C ALA A 59 -12.55 5.00 0.16
N ALA A 60 -11.34 5.06 0.75
CA ALA A 60 -10.65 3.87 1.24
C ALA A 60 -11.08 3.48 2.67
N PHE A 61 -11.60 4.44 3.45
CA PHE A 61 -12.00 4.25 4.85
C PHE A 61 -13.39 4.84 5.12
N PRO A 62 -14.45 4.27 4.54
CA PRO A 62 -15.80 4.85 4.64
C PRO A 62 -16.38 4.85 6.06
N GLU A 63 -15.88 4.00 6.94
CA GLU A 63 -16.35 3.86 8.33
C GLU A 63 -15.59 4.74 9.33
N TYR A 64 -14.57 5.53 8.88
CA TYR A 64 -13.80 6.38 9.78
C TYR A 64 -14.63 7.56 10.26
N GLY A 65 -14.70 7.73 11.60
CA GLY A 65 -15.20 8.93 12.26
C GLY A 65 -14.13 10.03 12.40
N ASP A 66 -14.50 11.13 13.02
CA ASP A 66 -13.61 12.30 13.15
C ASP A 66 -12.34 11.98 13.96
N ASP A 67 -12.47 11.19 15.04
CA ASP A 67 -11.32 10.74 15.84
C ASP A 67 -10.37 9.84 15.04
N ASP A 68 -10.89 9.03 14.11
CA ASP A 68 -10.07 8.19 13.25
C ASP A 68 -9.28 9.05 12.26
N TRP A 69 -9.90 10.09 11.71
CA TRP A 69 -9.25 11.02 10.80
C TRP A 69 -8.16 11.84 11.49
N ASP A 70 -8.37 12.22 12.74
CA ASP A 70 -7.35 12.87 13.57
C ASP A 70 -6.14 11.94 13.77
N ARG A 71 -6.38 10.69 14.16
CA ARG A 71 -5.31 9.69 14.31
C ARG A 71 -4.61 9.40 12.98
N PHE A 72 -5.36 9.31 11.90
CA PHE A 72 -4.80 9.07 10.57
C PHE A 72 -3.94 10.25 10.11
N ALA A 73 -4.40 11.48 10.30
CA ALA A 73 -3.61 12.67 9.99
C ALA A 73 -2.26 12.66 10.72
N ARG A 74 -2.23 12.34 12.01
CA ARG A 74 -0.99 12.25 12.81
C ARG A 74 -0.02 11.17 12.36
N ARG A 75 -0.45 10.22 11.54
CA ARG A 75 0.43 9.20 10.93
C ARG A 75 1.04 9.66 9.62
N ILE A 76 0.36 10.52 8.87
CA ILE A 76 0.80 10.93 7.52
C ILE A 76 1.34 12.35 7.46
N PHE A 77 1.27 13.10 8.58
CA PHE A 77 1.84 14.44 8.72
C PHE A 77 2.81 14.50 9.89
N ASN A 78 3.85 15.31 9.74
CA ASN A 78 4.77 15.69 10.82
C ASN A 78 4.64 17.20 11.07
N LEU A 79 5.10 17.67 12.25
CA LEU A 79 5.27 19.12 12.48
C LEU A 79 6.36 19.65 11.56
N GLY A 80 6.01 20.64 10.75
CA GLY A 80 6.96 21.41 9.96
C GLY A 80 7.77 22.40 10.80
N PRO A 81 8.78 23.02 10.22
CA PRO A 81 9.63 24.01 10.92
C PRO A 81 8.87 25.23 11.44
N ASP A 82 7.74 25.55 10.83
CA ASP A 82 6.82 26.65 11.18
C ASP A 82 5.76 26.24 12.22
N GLY A 83 5.82 24.98 12.72
CA GLY A 83 4.85 24.44 13.66
C GLY A 83 3.53 23.97 13.02
N ALA A 84 3.36 24.15 11.71
CA ALA A 84 2.20 23.65 10.98
C ALA A 84 2.40 22.16 10.55
N PRO A 85 1.32 21.37 10.42
CA PRO A 85 1.44 20.01 9.89
C PRO A 85 1.90 20.01 8.44
N ALA A 86 2.93 19.21 8.12
CA ALA A 86 3.47 19.01 6.79
C ALA A 86 3.43 17.51 6.43
N PRO A 87 3.12 17.14 5.16
CA PRO A 87 3.10 15.74 4.74
C PRO A 87 4.43 15.03 5.01
N SER A 88 4.36 13.80 5.55
CA SER A 88 5.54 12.99 5.91
C SER A 88 6.19 12.28 4.73
N TYR A 89 5.83 12.60 3.49
CA TYR A 89 6.37 11.96 2.30
C TYR A 89 7.19 12.92 1.44
N ASP A 90 8.16 12.38 0.72
CA ASP A 90 8.91 13.14 -0.30
C ASP A 90 7.98 13.45 -1.48
N ARG A 91 7.83 14.72 -1.83
CA ARG A 91 7.03 15.17 -2.98
C ARG A 91 7.49 14.57 -4.31
N ASN A 92 8.73 14.13 -4.40
CA ASN A 92 9.30 13.48 -5.59
C ASN A 92 8.99 11.98 -5.67
N ILE A 93 8.28 11.40 -4.69
CA ILE A 93 7.96 9.97 -4.68
C ILE A 93 7.11 9.57 -5.90
N PHE A 94 6.32 10.49 -6.42
CA PHE A 94 5.47 10.28 -7.58
C PHE A 94 6.11 10.89 -8.83
N ARG A 95 7.05 10.15 -9.42
CA ARG A 95 7.58 10.50 -10.74
C ARG A 95 6.73 9.82 -11.80
N PRO A 96 6.13 10.56 -12.75
CA PRO A 96 5.42 9.96 -13.86
C PRO A 96 6.36 9.03 -14.63
N VAL A 97 5.95 7.77 -14.82
CA VAL A 97 6.62 6.84 -15.72
C VAL A 97 5.89 6.86 -17.07
N SER A 98 6.66 6.84 -18.16
CA SER A 98 6.04 6.81 -19.49
C SER A 98 5.26 5.49 -19.68
N PRO A 99 4.20 5.49 -20.52
CA PRO A 99 3.46 4.27 -20.83
C PRO A 99 4.36 3.13 -21.34
N LEU A 100 5.37 3.44 -22.12
CA LEU A 100 6.35 2.47 -22.61
C LEU A 100 7.18 1.88 -21.47
N GLN A 101 7.66 2.70 -20.53
CA GLN A 101 8.38 2.22 -19.35
C GLN A 101 7.50 1.32 -18.46
N ALA A 102 6.23 1.70 -18.26
CA ALA A 102 5.28 0.89 -17.50
C ALA A 102 5.01 -0.46 -18.17
N MET A 103 4.85 -0.48 -19.51
CA MET A 103 4.66 -1.70 -20.28
C MET A 103 5.88 -2.64 -20.18
N LEU A 104 7.08 -2.11 -20.34
CA LEU A 104 8.33 -2.89 -20.29
C LEU A 104 8.64 -3.37 -18.87
N ALA A 105 8.27 -2.61 -17.83
CA ALA A 105 8.49 -2.98 -16.45
C ALA A 105 7.60 -4.14 -16.00
N GLY A 106 6.40 -4.28 -16.55
CA GLY A 106 5.43 -5.29 -16.14
C GLY A 106 5.97 -6.73 -16.08
N PRO A 107 6.54 -7.28 -17.17
CA PRO A 107 7.14 -8.61 -17.17
C PRO A 107 8.28 -8.76 -16.15
N LEU A 108 9.11 -7.73 -15.98
CA LEU A 108 10.23 -7.72 -15.04
C LEU A 108 9.73 -7.74 -13.58
N VAL A 109 8.72 -6.96 -13.26
CA VAL A 109 8.11 -6.93 -11.91
C VAL A 109 7.43 -8.26 -11.59
N TRP A 110 6.74 -8.88 -12.56
CA TRP A 110 6.20 -10.23 -12.41
C TRP A 110 7.30 -11.30 -12.22
N GLY A 111 8.42 -11.19 -12.94
CA GLY A 111 9.58 -12.06 -12.76
C GLY A 111 10.17 -11.94 -11.37
N ALA A 112 10.34 -10.72 -10.88
CA ALA A 112 10.83 -10.44 -9.53
C ALA A 112 9.87 -10.97 -8.44
N TYR A 113 8.56 -10.79 -8.63
CA TYR A 113 7.55 -11.34 -7.72
C TYR A 113 7.58 -12.88 -7.69
N ARG A 114 7.61 -13.54 -8.86
CA ARG A 114 7.71 -15.01 -8.93
C ARG A 114 8.96 -15.53 -8.23
N ARG A 115 10.09 -14.84 -8.37
CA ARG A 115 11.31 -15.16 -7.62
C ARG A 115 11.09 -15.05 -6.12
N LEU A 116 10.46 -13.95 -5.65
CA LEU A 116 10.11 -13.78 -4.25
C LEU A 116 9.23 -14.94 -3.76
N ALA A 117 8.10 -15.15 -4.40
CA ALA A 117 7.05 -16.08 -3.97
C ALA A 117 7.46 -17.57 -4.07
N ARG A 118 8.46 -17.91 -4.90
CA ARG A 118 9.03 -19.27 -4.97
C ARG A 118 10.02 -19.55 -3.86
N HIS A 119 10.65 -18.55 -3.30
CA HIS A 119 11.75 -18.74 -2.35
C HIS A 119 11.45 -18.23 -0.95
N ARG A 120 10.37 -17.48 -0.77
CA ARG A 120 10.02 -16.86 0.52
C ARG A 120 8.52 -16.92 0.77
N PRO A 121 8.09 -17.10 2.02
CA PRO A 121 6.70 -16.94 2.39
C PRO A 121 6.21 -15.52 2.08
N VAL A 122 4.99 -15.43 1.56
CA VAL A 122 4.35 -14.15 1.22
C VAL A 122 2.97 -14.08 1.85
N LEU A 123 2.73 -13.05 2.63
CA LEU A 123 1.40 -12.64 3.06
C LEU A 123 0.95 -11.44 2.22
N VAL A 124 -0.24 -11.49 1.65
CA VAL A 124 -0.89 -10.33 1.02
C VAL A 124 -2.06 -9.89 1.89
N ILE A 125 -2.07 -8.64 2.31
CA ILE A 125 -3.22 -8.01 2.97
C ILE A 125 -3.89 -7.14 1.93
N ARG A 126 -5.17 -7.40 1.65
CA ARG A 126 -5.91 -6.68 0.61
C ARG A 126 -7.12 -5.98 1.22
N GLY A 127 -7.29 -4.70 0.91
CA GLY A 127 -8.55 -4.02 1.16
C GLY A 127 -9.65 -4.58 0.27
N GLN A 128 -10.80 -4.94 0.84
CA GLN A 128 -11.90 -5.55 0.11
C GLN A 128 -12.35 -4.70 -1.09
N THR A 129 -12.38 -3.39 -0.91
CA THR A 129 -12.78 -2.41 -1.95
C THR A 129 -11.58 -1.78 -2.67
N SER A 130 -10.39 -2.40 -2.60
CA SER A 130 -9.19 -1.87 -3.24
C SER A 130 -9.34 -1.67 -4.74
N ASP A 131 -8.98 -0.48 -5.20
CA ASP A 131 -8.87 -0.08 -6.59
C ASP A 131 -7.43 -0.18 -7.13
N ILE A 132 -6.49 -0.66 -6.32
CA ILE A 132 -5.06 -0.82 -6.64
C ILE A 132 -4.71 -2.27 -6.91
N LEU A 133 -5.10 -3.20 -6.02
CA LEU A 133 -4.85 -4.63 -6.16
C LEU A 133 -6.15 -5.35 -6.49
N SER A 134 -6.36 -5.72 -7.76
CA SER A 134 -7.53 -6.49 -8.15
C SER A 134 -7.46 -7.94 -7.68
N GLU A 135 -8.63 -8.57 -7.48
CA GLU A 135 -8.71 -10.00 -7.16
C GLU A 135 -8.09 -10.88 -8.24
N THR A 136 -8.20 -10.46 -9.50
CA THR A 136 -7.58 -11.17 -10.62
C THR A 136 -6.06 -11.18 -10.50
N THR A 137 -5.47 -10.04 -10.12
CA THR A 137 -4.03 -9.94 -9.86
C THR A 137 -3.64 -10.77 -8.64
N LEU A 138 -4.42 -10.72 -7.55
CA LEU A 138 -4.20 -11.51 -6.34
C LEU A 138 -4.20 -13.01 -6.63
N ARG A 139 -5.22 -13.52 -7.33
CA ARG A 139 -5.27 -14.94 -7.75
C ARG A 139 -4.07 -15.36 -8.62
N LYS A 140 -3.58 -14.47 -9.47
CA LYS A 140 -2.38 -14.72 -10.26
C LYS A 140 -1.10 -14.74 -9.41
N MET A 141 -1.05 -13.94 -8.36
CA MET A 141 0.05 -13.94 -7.40
C MET A 141 0.11 -15.27 -6.63
N GLU A 142 -1.01 -15.76 -6.16
CA GLU A 142 -1.14 -17.03 -5.44
C GLU A 142 -0.65 -18.23 -6.25
N ARG A 143 -1.07 -18.34 -7.53
CA ARG A 143 -0.71 -19.49 -8.41
C ARG A 143 0.79 -19.70 -8.61
N GLY A 144 1.61 -18.70 -8.34
CA GLY A 144 3.05 -18.75 -8.53
C GLY A 144 3.86 -18.90 -7.25
N ALA A 145 3.21 -19.03 -6.11
CA ALA A 145 3.82 -19.01 -4.80
C ALA A 145 3.95 -20.40 -4.17
N THR A 146 5.02 -20.64 -3.42
CA THR A 146 5.23 -21.90 -2.67
C THR A 146 4.56 -21.84 -1.30
N ALA A 147 4.63 -20.68 -0.64
CA ALA A 147 3.96 -20.42 0.63
C ALA A 147 3.27 -19.05 0.53
N PHE A 148 1.95 -19.06 0.40
CA PHE A 148 1.13 -17.88 0.20
C PHE A 148 -0.02 -17.83 1.19
N SER A 149 -0.20 -16.68 1.80
CA SER A 149 -1.35 -16.37 2.64
C SER A 149 -1.97 -15.07 2.18
N CYS A 150 -3.28 -14.94 2.35
CA CYS A 150 -4.00 -13.73 2.02
C CYS A 150 -5.04 -13.42 3.10
N ALA A 151 -5.15 -12.14 3.45
CA ALA A 151 -6.23 -11.62 4.29
C ALA A 151 -6.94 -10.49 3.56
N SER A 152 -8.28 -10.57 3.49
CA SER A 152 -9.13 -9.49 3.01
C SER A 152 -9.64 -8.67 4.18
N VAL A 153 -9.48 -7.35 4.11
CA VAL A 153 -9.96 -6.42 5.13
C VAL A 153 -11.31 -5.86 4.69
N PRO A 154 -12.40 -6.19 5.39
CA PRO A 154 -13.74 -5.74 5.03
C PRO A 154 -13.85 -4.21 5.02
N ASN A 155 -14.64 -3.66 4.09
CA ASN A 155 -14.97 -2.23 3.99
C ASN A 155 -13.78 -1.27 3.93
N VAL A 156 -12.60 -1.77 3.56
CA VAL A 156 -11.37 -0.97 3.43
C VAL A 156 -10.88 -1.01 1.99
N GLY A 157 -10.42 0.14 1.49
CA GLY A 157 -9.78 0.30 0.18
C GLY A 157 -8.26 0.29 0.26
N HIS A 158 -7.59 0.97 -0.68
CA HIS A 158 -6.13 1.08 -0.70
C HIS A 158 -5.64 2.25 0.18
N ALA A 159 -4.81 1.93 1.14
CA ALA A 159 -4.36 0.63 1.63
C ALA A 159 -4.79 0.45 3.09
N PRO A 160 -5.07 -0.81 3.52
CA PRO A 160 -5.31 -1.09 4.93
C PRO A 160 -4.27 -0.45 5.83
N SER A 161 -4.71 0.06 6.97
CA SER A 161 -3.83 0.73 7.94
C SER A 161 -2.99 -0.24 8.77
N LEU A 162 -3.26 -1.54 8.62
CA LEU A 162 -2.67 -2.67 9.34
C LEU A 162 -3.01 -2.70 10.85
N THR A 163 -3.95 -1.88 11.27
CA THR A 163 -4.50 -1.86 12.64
C THR A 163 -5.88 -2.50 12.74
N GLU A 164 -6.49 -2.81 11.60
CA GLU A 164 -7.74 -3.55 11.54
C GLU A 164 -7.54 -4.97 12.12
N PRO A 165 -8.52 -5.51 12.88
CA PRO A 165 -8.41 -6.84 13.47
C PRO A 165 -8.00 -7.93 12.47
N ALA A 166 -8.56 -7.91 11.25
CA ALA A 166 -8.22 -8.87 10.21
C ALA A 166 -6.77 -8.75 9.74
N SER A 167 -6.25 -7.52 9.58
CA SER A 167 -4.86 -7.26 9.22
C SER A 167 -3.91 -7.74 10.30
N TRP A 168 -4.20 -7.37 11.56
CA TRP A 168 -3.36 -7.69 12.70
C TRP A 168 -3.26 -9.20 12.95
N GLU A 169 -4.39 -9.90 12.93
CA GLU A 169 -4.43 -11.36 13.12
C GLU A 169 -3.68 -12.10 12.02
N ALA A 170 -3.84 -11.69 10.76
CA ALA A 170 -3.11 -12.27 9.65
C ALA A 170 -1.59 -12.09 9.79
N ILE A 171 -1.13 -10.89 10.15
CA ILE A 171 0.28 -10.61 10.38
C ILE A 171 0.82 -11.44 11.54
N ARG A 172 0.11 -11.47 12.66
CA ARG A 172 0.51 -12.22 13.84
C ARG A 172 0.68 -13.71 13.53
N THR A 173 -0.31 -14.31 12.85
CA THR A 173 -0.28 -15.71 12.45
C THR A 173 0.86 -16.00 11.48
N PHE A 174 1.05 -15.12 10.49
CA PHE A 174 2.12 -15.26 9.50
C PHE A 174 3.51 -15.21 10.13
N LEU A 175 3.74 -14.29 11.07
CA LEU A 175 5.02 -14.17 11.76
C LEU A 175 5.26 -15.32 12.74
N ALA A 176 4.22 -15.83 13.40
CA ALA A 176 4.31 -16.96 14.32
C ALA A 176 4.65 -18.29 13.60
N ALA A 177 4.26 -18.44 12.33
CA ALA A 177 4.61 -19.61 11.53
C ALA A 177 6.10 -19.67 11.16
N GLY A 178 6.82 -18.56 11.33
CA GLY A 178 8.24 -18.44 10.96
C GLY A 178 8.47 -18.39 9.46
N PRO A 179 9.63 -17.85 9.01
CA PRO A 179 10.06 -17.88 7.61
C PRO A 179 10.65 -19.22 7.21
#